data_6a28940a3f3d85b995f9b7f501aea009
#
_entry.id   6a28940a3f3d85b995f9b7f501aea009
#
_cell.length_a   1.000
_cell.length_b   1.000
_cell.length_c   1.000
_cell.angle_alpha   90.00
_cell.angle_beta   90.00
_cell.angle_gamma   90.00
#
_symmetry.space_group_name_H-M   'P 1'
#
loop_
_entity.id
_entity.type
_entity.pdbx_description
1 polymer ?
#
loop_
_entity_poly.entity_id
_entity_poly.type
_entity_poly.pdbx_seq_one_letter_code
_entity_poly.pdbx_strand_id
1 'polypeptide(L)'
;ALDCLRRLIMLITTRPSWAISESSVTPEKIYMSRREWLLGAGFAGLGLAGVIASTGGFSSMAVAAIGGYPARRNTAFSLDRDITPEEDATSYTNFYEFGSSKNIWRHAQRLVTDPWVVKIDGLVENEMQIEADELIAKIGGLEERLYRHRCVEAWAMAVPWTGVPLTNLIKFAKPKVGAKFLRMETFFDPKVAFGQRQSWYPWPYVEGLTLNEATNELAFLATGIYGKPLPTQNGAPISLSLLGNTVSSR
;
A
#
# COMPACT_ATOMS: atom_id res chain seq x y z
N ALA A 1 15.94 -22.62 -52.79
CA ALA A 1 16.89 -22.33 -51.76
C ALA A 1 16.37 -21.11 -50.97
N LEU A 2 15.66 -21.38 -49.91
CA LEU A 2 15.17 -20.35 -48.95
C LEU A 2 16.16 -20.28 -47.81
N ASP A 3 16.95 -19.22 -47.80
CA ASP A 3 17.96 -18.96 -46.79
C ASP A 3 17.24 -18.32 -45.59
N CYS A 4 17.24 -19.07 -44.50
CA CYS A 4 16.59 -18.71 -43.24
C CYS A 4 17.53 -17.81 -42.43
N LEU A 5 17.38 -16.49 -42.60
CA LEU A 5 18.05 -15.49 -41.76
C LEU A 5 17.54 -15.60 -40.31
N ARG A 6 18.22 -16.44 -39.51
CA ARG A 6 18.14 -16.37 -38.06
C ARG A 6 18.70 -15.03 -37.59
N ARG A 7 17.82 -14.08 -37.26
CA ARG A 7 18.22 -12.89 -36.49
C ARG A 7 18.62 -13.38 -35.07
N LEU A 8 19.95 -13.40 -34.85
CA LEU A 8 20.49 -13.47 -33.49
C LEU A 8 20.12 -12.16 -32.79
N ILE A 9 19.12 -12.21 -31.94
CA ILE A 9 18.86 -11.10 -31.00
C ILE A 9 19.89 -11.26 -29.89
N MET A 10 20.98 -10.50 -29.95
CA MET A 10 21.96 -10.41 -28.89
C MET A 10 21.39 -9.51 -27.81
N LEU A 11 20.90 -10.11 -26.72
CA LEU A 11 20.48 -9.37 -25.51
C LEU A 11 21.76 -8.92 -24.78
N ILE A 12 22.19 -7.68 -25.01
CA ILE A 12 23.28 -7.08 -24.26
C ILE A 12 22.70 -6.58 -22.94
N THR A 13 22.80 -7.40 -21.90
CA THR A 13 22.45 -6.99 -20.54
C THR A 13 23.69 -6.33 -19.92
N THR A 14 23.77 -5.04 -19.93
CA THR A 14 24.78 -4.31 -19.14
C THR A 14 24.34 -4.33 -17.69
N ARG A 15 25.14 -4.98 -16.82
CA ARG A 15 24.91 -4.94 -15.38
C ARG A 15 25.13 -3.49 -14.89
N PRO A 16 24.19 -2.86 -14.19
CA PRO A 16 24.41 -1.58 -13.55
C PRO A 16 25.60 -1.66 -12.57
N SER A 17 26.32 -0.56 -12.38
CA SER A 17 27.48 -0.50 -11.47
C SER A 17 27.17 -0.85 -10.01
N TRP A 18 25.91 -0.79 -9.62
CA TRP A 18 25.40 -1.15 -8.28
C TRP A 18 24.92 -2.60 -8.18
N ALA A 19 24.91 -3.36 -9.27
CA ALA A 19 24.43 -4.74 -9.26
C ALA A 19 25.44 -5.66 -8.57
N ILE A 20 25.02 -6.25 -7.48
CA ILE A 20 25.81 -7.25 -6.74
C ILE A 20 25.70 -8.60 -7.46
N SER A 21 26.80 -9.35 -7.51
CA SER A 21 26.81 -10.71 -8.05
C SER A 21 25.91 -11.63 -7.19
N GLU A 22 25.13 -12.52 -7.83
CA GLU A 22 24.30 -13.49 -7.09
C GLU A 22 25.10 -14.35 -6.11
N SER A 23 26.37 -14.64 -6.42
CA SER A 23 27.29 -15.34 -5.51
C SER A 23 27.64 -14.56 -4.24
N SER A 24 27.41 -13.25 -4.24
CA SER A 24 27.64 -12.36 -3.08
C SER A 24 26.38 -12.12 -2.26
N VAL A 25 25.23 -12.62 -2.72
CA VAL A 25 23.96 -12.52 -2.00
C VAL A 25 23.88 -13.62 -0.95
N THR A 26 23.58 -13.26 0.28
CA THR A 26 23.38 -14.26 1.36
C THR A 26 22.23 -15.19 1.00
N PRO A 27 22.42 -16.51 0.92
CA PRO A 27 21.35 -17.45 0.64
C PRO A 27 20.20 -17.30 1.64
N GLU A 28 18.95 -17.39 1.14
CA GLU A 28 17.73 -17.22 1.95
C GLU A 28 17.72 -18.08 3.22
N LYS A 29 18.20 -19.32 3.12
CA LYS A 29 18.36 -20.25 4.26
C LYS A 29 19.23 -19.67 5.38
N ILE A 30 20.31 -18.97 5.05
CA ILE A 30 21.22 -18.38 6.05
C ILE A 30 20.59 -17.13 6.67
N TYR A 31 19.83 -16.39 5.89
CA TYR A 31 19.11 -15.20 6.37
C TYR A 31 17.99 -15.59 7.35
N MET A 32 17.23 -16.63 7.03
CA MET A 32 16.16 -17.14 7.91
C MET A 32 16.73 -17.74 9.22
N SER A 33 17.83 -18.49 9.15
CA SER A 33 18.44 -19.07 10.36
C SER A 33 19.01 -18.01 11.33
N ARG A 34 19.46 -16.85 10.84
CA ARG A 34 19.88 -15.74 11.71
C ARG A 34 18.72 -15.15 12.50
N ARG A 35 17.54 -15.07 11.90
CA ARG A 35 16.34 -14.59 12.57
C ARG A 35 15.89 -15.57 13.66
N GLU A 36 15.92 -16.86 13.40
CA GLU A 36 15.63 -17.90 14.37
C GLU A 36 16.64 -17.92 15.52
N TRP A 37 17.92 -17.68 15.22
CA TRP A 37 18.98 -17.59 16.24
C TRP A 37 18.79 -16.38 17.17
N LEU A 38 18.41 -15.23 16.63
CA LEU A 38 18.11 -14.02 17.42
C LEU A 38 16.86 -14.19 18.29
N LEU A 39 15.84 -14.91 17.81
CA LEU A 39 14.65 -15.23 18.58
C LEU A 39 14.95 -16.27 19.68
N GLY A 40 15.80 -17.26 19.41
CA GLY A 40 16.23 -18.26 20.40
C GLY A 40 17.10 -17.70 21.51
N ALA A 41 17.93 -16.71 21.23
CA ALA A 41 18.81 -16.07 22.24
C ALA A 41 18.04 -15.12 23.18
N GLY A 42 16.84 -14.63 22.78
CA GLY A 42 16.00 -13.75 23.60
C GLY A 42 15.11 -14.48 24.61
N PHE A 43 14.91 -15.81 24.51
CA PHE A 43 13.98 -16.57 25.35
C PHE A 43 14.61 -17.29 26.54
N ALA A 44 15.93 -17.16 26.76
CA ALA A 44 16.61 -17.80 27.90
C ALA A 44 16.50 -17.01 29.23
N GLY A 45 15.70 -16.00 29.32
CA GLY A 45 15.49 -15.21 30.55
C GLY A 45 14.09 -14.71 30.69
N LEU A 46 13.26 -15.44 31.35
CA LEU A 46 12.13 -15.07 32.23
C LEU A 46 10.98 -16.07 32.08
N GLY A 47 10.98 -17.01 32.97
CA GLY A 47 9.84 -17.86 33.23
C GLY A 47 8.80 -17.15 34.08
N LEU A 48 7.56 -17.61 33.92
CA LEU A 48 6.40 -17.47 34.80
C LEU A 48 5.86 -16.05 35.06
N ALA A 49 4.72 -15.73 34.44
CA ALA A 49 3.48 -15.41 35.20
C ALA A 49 2.37 -14.89 34.29
N GLY A 50 1.19 -15.43 34.44
CA GLY A 50 -0.07 -14.68 34.35
C GLY A 50 -0.83 -14.74 33.04
N VAL A 51 -1.57 -15.82 32.82
CA VAL A 51 -2.80 -15.82 32.02
C VAL A 51 -3.80 -14.85 32.64
N ILE A 52 -4.04 -13.71 32.02
CA ILE A 52 -5.26 -12.93 32.26
C ILE A 52 -5.93 -12.77 30.91
N ALA A 53 -6.98 -13.57 30.70
CA ALA A 53 -7.94 -13.36 29.63
C ALA A 53 -8.72 -12.07 29.94
N SER A 54 -8.41 -10.98 29.26
CA SER A 54 -9.29 -9.82 29.19
C SER A 54 -9.95 -9.79 27.82
N THR A 55 -11.18 -10.26 27.78
CA THR A 55 -12.14 -10.01 26.72
C THR A 55 -12.50 -8.52 26.72
N GLY A 56 -11.63 -7.69 26.20
CA GLY A 56 -11.91 -6.29 25.93
C GLY A 56 -12.40 -6.17 24.52
N GLY A 57 -13.71 -6.18 24.31
CA GLY A 57 -14.31 -5.80 23.03
C GLY A 57 -13.93 -4.37 22.71
N PHE A 58 -13.03 -4.19 21.76
CA PHE A 58 -12.84 -2.90 21.10
C PHE A 58 -14.08 -2.66 20.23
N SER A 59 -14.96 -1.80 20.71
CA SER A 59 -15.96 -1.19 19.84
C SER A 59 -15.22 -0.42 18.75
N SER A 60 -15.03 -1.05 17.59
CA SER A 60 -14.72 -0.33 16.38
C SER A 60 -15.91 0.60 16.13
N MET A 61 -15.73 1.90 16.29
CA MET A 61 -16.67 2.86 15.72
C MET A 61 -16.84 2.47 14.27
N ALA A 62 -18.06 2.10 13.89
CA ALA A 62 -18.40 1.72 12.54
C ALA A 62 -18.11 2.93 11.64
N VAL A 63 -17.02 2.87 10.90
CA VAL A 63 -16.89 3.65 9.66
C VAL A 63 -18.12 3.29 8.84
N ALA A 64 -18.91 4.27 8.47
CA ALA A 64 -20.09 4.08 7.64
C ALA A 64 -19.66 3.26 6.42
N ALA A 65 -20.19 2.06 6.31
CA ALA A 65 -19.70 1.10 5.36
C ALA A 65 -19.96 1.59 3.94
N ILE A 66 -18.90 1.85 3.18
CA ILE A 66 -19.00 1.75 1.72
C ILE A 66 -19.59 0.35 1.48
N GLY A 67 -20.87 0.27 1.08
CA GLY A 67 -21.52 -1.02 0.86
C GLY A 67 -20.74 -1.80 -0.20
N GLY A 68 -20.33 -3.04 0.11
CA GLY A 68 -19.62 -3.87 -0.87
C GLY A 68 -18.46 -4.72 -0.31
N TYR A 69 -18.31 -4.79 1.01
CA TYR A 69 -17.33 -5.70 1.63
C TYR A 69 -18.01 -7.00 2.12
N PRO A 70 -17.39 -8.17 1.88
CA PRO A 70 -16.22 -8.41 1.04
C PRO A 70 -16.55 -8.24 -0.46
N ALA A 71 -15.65 -7.61 -1.23
CA ALA A 71 -15.80 -7.47 -2.65
C ALA A 71 -15.42 -8.77 -3.39
N ARG A 72 -15.92 -8.91 -4.64
CA ARG A 72 -15.59 -10.06 -5.47
C ARG A 72 -14.10 -10.08 -5.81
N ARG A 73 -13.43 -11.22 -5.58
CA ARG A 73 -12.02 -11.41 -5.96
C ARG A 73 -11.84 -11.41 -7.47
N ASN A 74 -10.91 -10.59 -7.95
CA ASN A 74 -10.44 -10.60 -9.32
C ASN A 74 -9.33 -11.66 -9.47
N THR A 75 -9.66 -12.76 -10.16
CA THR A 75 -8.77 -13.92 -10.31
C THR A 75 -7.56 -13.67 -11.23
N ALA A 76 -7.55 -12.57 -11.98
CA ALA A 76 -6.38 -12.17 -12.76
C ALA A 76 -5.19 -11.76 -11.85
N PHE A 77 -5.47 -11.39 -10.59
CA PHE A 77 -4.47 -11.04 -9.59
C PHE A 77 -4.35 -12.16 -8.56
N SER A 78 -3.72 -13.26 -8.94
CA SER A 78 -3.43 -14.40 -8.08
C SER A 78 -1.94 -14.43 -7.71
N LEU A 79 -1.63 -15.05 -6.57
CA LEU A 79 -0.27 -15.22 -6.09
C LEU A 79 0.03 -16.71 -5.87
N ASP A 80 1.29 -17.07 -6.03
CA ASP A 80 1.86 -18.41 -5.83
C ASP A 80 2.33 -18.65 -4.38
N ARG A 81 1.85 -17.86 -3.43
CA ARG A 81 2.22 -17.93 -2.02
C ARG A 81 1.02 -17.67 -1.12
N ASP A 82 1.14 -18.09 0.14
CA ASP A 82 0.12 -17.86 1.16
C ASP A 82 -0.07 -16.36 1.44
N ILE A 83 -1.31 -16.01 1.77
CA ILE A 83 -1.66 -14.66 2.21
C ILE A 83 -1.02 -14.43 3.58
N THR A 84 -0.38 -13.26 3.75
CA THR A 84 0.15 -12.82 5.04
C THR A 84 -0.98 -12.75 6.06
N PRO A 85 -0.80 -13.18 7.32
CA PRO A 85 -1.80 -13.01 8.35
C PRO A 85 -2.24 -11.56 8.50
N GLU A 86 -3.54 -11.33 8.72
CA GLU A 86 -4.11 -9.98 8.85
C GLU A 86 -3.42 -9.18 9.96
N GLU A 87 -3.12 -9.83 11.09
CA GLU A 87 -2.46 -9.20 12.23
C GLU A 87 -1.10 -8.61 11.84
N ASP A 88 -0.30 -9.34 11.06
CA ASP A 88 1.01 -8.85 10.59
C ASP A 88 0.86 -7.66 9.64
N ALA A 89 -0.07 -7.74 8.69
CA ALA A 89 -0.29 -6.68 7.70
C ALA A 89 -0.89 -5.40 8.29
N THR A 90 -1.59 -5.50 9.42
CA THR A 90 -2.24 -4.36 10.07
C THR A 90 -1.47 -3.80 11.27
N SER A 91 -0.50 -4.53 11.81
CA SER A 91 0.32 -4.08 12.93
C SER A 91 1.74 -3.66 12.54
N TYR A 92 2.26 -4.16 11.41
CA TYR A 92 3.59 -3.82 10.90
C TYR A 92 3.46 -2.91 9.68
N THR A 93 3.42 -1.60 9.92
CA THR A 93 3.07 -0.60 8.90
C THR A 93 4.10 0.51 8.80
N ASN A 94 4.16 1.14 7.61
CA ASN A 94 4.92 2.35 7.33
C ASN A 94 3.93 3.50 7.18
N PHE A 95 3.70 4.27 8.22
CA PHE A 95 2.86 5.46 8.15
C PHE A 95 3.60 6.62 8.78
N TYR A 96 4.54 7.19 8.02
CA TYR A 96 5.52 8.17 8.53
C TYR A 96 4.89 9.47 9.03
N GLU A 97 3.67 9.78 8.60
CA GLU A 97 2.86 10.84 9.17
C GLU A 97 2.68 10.68 10.68
N PHE A 98 2.67 9.43 11.17
CA PHE A 98 2.59 9.09 12.58
C PHE A 98 3.92 8.71 13.21
N GLY A 99 4.98 8.55 12.43
CA GLY A 99 6.32 8.23 12.91
C GLY A 99 7.06 7.19 12.10
N SER A 100 8.35 6.99 12.40
CA SER A 100 9.25 6.07 11.68
C SER A 100 9.28 4.64 12.22
N SER A 101 8.62 4.38 13.34
CA SER A 101 8.53 3.06 13.96
C SER A 101 7.48 2.19 13.26
N LYS A 102 7.66 0.87 13.25
CA LYS A 102 6.65 -0.07 12.71
C LYS A 102 5.42 -0.24 13.63
N ASN A 103 5.50 0.20 14.87
CA ASN A 103 4.42 0.12 15.85
C ASN A 103 3.49 1.34 15.84
N ILE A 104 3.55 2.17 14.79
CA ILE A 104 2.76 3.40 14.68
C ILE A 104 1.26 3.16 14.56
N TRP A 105 0.84 1.94 14.27
CA TRP A 105 -0.57 1.61 14.10
C TRP A 105 -1.47 2.08 15.26
N ARG A 106 -0.94 2.06 16.50
CA ARG A 106 -1.66 2.53 17.70
C ARG A 106 -1.90 4.04 17.67
N HIS A 107 -0.95 4.79 17.13
CA HIS A 107 -1.05 6.25 17.02
C HIS A 107 -1.98 6.66 15.88
N ALA A 108 -1.99 5.91 14.80
CA ALA A 108 -2.86 6.13 13.65
C ALA A 108 -4.36 6.03 13.99
N GLN A 109 -4.74 5.30 15.05
CA GLN A 109 -6.14 5.22 15.52
C GLN A 109 -6.75 6.58 15.90
N ARG A 110 -5.95 7.62 16.03
CA ARG A 110 -6.42 8.99 16.33
C ARG A 110 -6.90 9.74 15.10
N LEU A 111 -6.61 9.22 13.91
CA LEU A 111 -7.02 9.83 12.66
C LEU A 111 -8.54 9.67 12.49
N VAL A 112 -9.22 10.79 12.31
CA VAL A 112 -10.64 10.81 11.95
C VAL A 112 -10.72 10.66 10.43
N THR A 113 -11.38 9.61 9.97
CA THR A 113 -11.48 9.25 8.55
C THR A 113 -12.89 9.43 7.97
N ASP A 114 -13.84 9.91 8.78
CA ASP A 114 -15.22 10.20 8.39
C ASP A 114 -15.68 11.46 9.13
N PRO A 115 -16.08 12.55 8.40
CA PRO A 115 -16.03 12.68 6.93
C PRO A 115 -14.61 12.86 6.38
N TRP A 116 -14.35 12.38 5.16
CA TRP A 116 -13.08 12.56 4.46
C TRP A 116 -13.29 13.14 3.07
N VAL A 117 -12.87 14.38 2.86
CA VAL A 117 -13.05 15.10 1.60
C VAL A 117 -11.83 14.97 0.72
N VAL A 118 -12.03 14.46 -0.50
CA VAL A 118 -11.03 14.40 -1.56
C VAL A 118 -11.19 15.61 -2.46
N LYS A 119 -10.11 16.37 -2.67
CA LYS A 119 -10.04 17.46 -3.62
C LYS A 119 -9.44 16.97 -4.94
N ILE A 120 -10.15 17.22 -6.05
CA ILE A 120 -9.69 16.95 -7.42
C ILE A 120 -9.57 18.30 -8.11
N ASP A 121 -8.36 18.70 -8.49
CA ASP A 121 -8.08 20.00 -9.10
C ASP A 121 -6.98 19.96 -10.16
N GLY A 122 -6.61 21.12 -10.70
CA GLY A 122 -5.58 21.29 -11.71
C GLY A 122 -6.07 21.10 -13.15
N LEU A 123 -5.35 20.35 -13.98
CA LEU A 123 -5.71 20.16 -15.38
C LEU A 123 -6.85 19.12 -15.55
N VAL A 124 -8.00 19.35 -14.95
CA VAL A 124 -9.23 18.56 -15.07
C VAL A 124 -10.36 19.39 -15.67
N GLU A 125 -11.37 18.72 -16.24
CA GLU A 125 -12.52 19.46 -16.81
C GLU A 125 -13.27 20.26 -15.74
N ASN A 126 -13.50 19.65 -14.58
CA ASN A 126 -14.20 20.26 -13.45
C ASN A 126 -13.43 20.01 -12.16
N GLU A 127 -13.00 21.06 -11.51
CA GLU A 127 -12.46 20.98 -10.16
C GLU A 127 -13.61 20.68 -9.18
N MET A 128 -13.35 19.81 -8.19
CA MET A 128 -14.37 19.39 -7.23
C MET A 128 -13.78 19.01 -5.89
N GLN A 129 -14.64 19.04 -4.89
CA GLN A 129 -14.43 18.43 -3.59
C GLN A 129 -15.56 17.43 -3.38
N ILE A 130 -15.22 16.22 -2.98
CA ILE A 130 -16.15 15.11 -2.88
C ILE A 130 -15.78 14.23 -1.69
N GLU A 131 -16.77 13.75 -0.94
CA GLU A 131 -16.58 12.78 0.11
C GLU A 131 -16.02 11.47 -0.47
N ALA A 132 -15.12 10.82 0.27
CA ALA A 132 -14.46 9.60 -0.17
C ALA A 132 -15.44 8.48 -0.53
N ASP A 133 -16.46 8.28 0.28
CA ASP A 133 -17.49 7.26 0.06
C ASP A 133 -18.33 7.57 -1.19
N GLU A 134 -18.69 8.83 -1.37
CA GLU A 134 -19.40 9.29 -2.57
C GLU A 134 -18.53 9.13 -3.83
N LEU A 135 -17.23 9.44 -3.73
CA LEU A 135 -16.28 9.25 -4.82
C LEU A 135 -16.23 7.79 -5.23
N ILE A 136 -16.03 6.88 -4.28
CA ILE A 136 -15.94 5.43 -4.55
C ILE A 136 -17.25 4.91 -5.16
N ALA A 137 -18.41 5.36 -4.66
CA ALA A 137 -19.69 4.99 -5.23
C ALA A 137 -19.84 5.45 -6.69
N LYS A 138 -19.35 6.65 -7.03
CA LYS A 138 -19.41 7.20 -8.38
C LYS A 138 -18.44 6.56 -9.36
N ILE A 139 -17.21 6.26 -8.95
CA ILE A 139 -16.22 5.64 -9.83
C ILE A 139 -16.44 4.12 -9.97
N GLY A 140 -17.11 3.48 -9.01
CA GLY A 140 -17.58 2.09 -9.06
C GLY A 140 -16.49 1.05 -9.27
N GLY A 141 -16.91 -0.22 -9.36
CA GLY A 141 -16.03 -1.31 -9.74
C GLY A 141 -15.16 -1.83 -8.57
N LEU A 142 -15.71 -1.85 -7.35
CA LEU A 142 -15.04 -2.50 -6.20
C LEU A 142 -14.74 -3.96 -6.52
N GLU A 143 -13.47 -4.32 -6.35
CA GLU A 143 -12.97 -5.68 -6.50
C GLU A 143 -11.89 -5.97 -5.46
N GLU A 144 -11.65 -7.25 -5.17
CA GLU A 144 -10.52 -7.67 -4.34
C GLU A 144 -9.39 -8.17 -5.23
N ARG A 145 -8.16 -7.73 -4.95
CA ARG A 145 -6.92 -8.14 -5.62
C ARG A 145 -5.89 -8.65 -4.63
N LEU A 146 -5.23 -9.75 -4.97
CA LEU A 146 -4.06 -10.20 -4.22
C LEU A 146 -2.81 -9.50 -4.73
N TYR A 147 -2.20 -8.69 -3.88
CA TYR A 147 -0.95 -8.01 -4.21
C TYR A 147 0.20 -8.48 -3.33
N ARG A 148 1.36 -8.68 -3.96
CA ARG A 148 2.62 -8.92 -3.28
C ARG A 148 3.39 -7.62 -3.18
N HIS A 149 3.38 -7.01 -2.01
CA HIS A 149 4.18 -5.83 -1.74
C HIS A 149 5.59 -6.22 -1.33
N ARG A 150 6.56 -5.52 -1.89
CA ARG A 150 7.96 -5.56 -1.45
C ARG A 150 8.36 -4.18 -0.98
N CYS A 151 8.84 -4.11 0.24
CA CYS A 151 9.38 -2.88 0.78
C CYS A 151 10.89 -2.78 0.52
N VAL A 152 11.38 -1.55 0.34
CA VAL A 152 12.83 -1.25 0.30
C VAL A 152 13.54 -1.68 1.58
N GLU A 153 12.82 -1.80 2.69
CA GLU A 153 13.31 -2.29 3.98
C GLU A 153 13.43 -3.83 4.06
N ALA A 154 13.42 -4.52 2.90
CA ALA A 154 13.65 -5.95 2.75
C ALA A 154 12.56 -6.89 3.34
N TRP A 155 11.35 -6.41 3.56
CA TRP A 155 10.20 -7.26 3.87
C TRP A 155 9.21 -7.34 2.72
N ALA A 156 8.40 -8.39 2.68
CA ALA A 156 7.35 -8.57 1.69
C ALA A 156 6.10 -9.20 2.32
N MET A 157 4.94 -8.74 1.87
CA MET A 157 3.64 -9.23 2.29
C MET A 157 2.76 -9.54 1.08
N ALA A 158 1.97 -10.61 1.17
CA ALA A 158 0.91 -10.95 0.22
C ALA A 158 -0.43 -10.54 0.85
N VAL A 159 -1.07 -9.52 0.30
CA VAL A 159 -2.21 -8.85 0.94
C VAL A 159 -3.41 -8.82 0.00
N PRO A 160 -4.62 -9.21 0.48
CA PRO A 160 -5.86 -9.05 -0.26
C PRO A 160 -6.40 -7.63 -0.07
N TRP A 161 -6.18 -6.79 -1.06
CA TRP A 161 -6.70 -5.42 -1.08
C TRP A 161 -8.08 -5.36 -1.74
N THR A 162 -9.00 -4.63 -1.16
CA THR A 162 -10.26 -4.25 -1.78
C THR A 162 -10.19 -2.80 -2.23
N GLY A 163 -10.71 -2.49 -3.41
CA GLY A 163 -10.68 -1.12 -3.94
C GLY A 163 -11.12 -1.07 -5.39
N VAL A 164 -10.67 -0.03 -6.09
CA VAL A 164 -11.01 0.22 -7.50
C VAL A 164 -9.76 0.46 -8.33
N PRO A 165 -9.73 0.11 -9.63
CA PRO A 165 -8.65 0.50 -10.52
C PRO A 165 -8.47 2.02 -10.53
N LEU A 166 -7.23 2.52 -10.41
CA LEU A 166 -6.96 3.97 -10.41
C LEU A 166 -7.42 4.62 -11.72
N THR A 167 -7.42 3.87 -12.82
CA THR A 167 -7.95 4.33 -14.11
C THR A 167 -9.42 4.79 -14.04
N ASN A 168 -10.22 4.27 -13.10
CA ASN A 168 -11.60 4.72 -12.90
C ASN A 168 -11.65 6.15 -12.36
N LEU A 169 -10.78 6.46 -11.39
CA LEU A 169 -10.62 7.83 -10.89
C LEU A 169 -10.15 8.78 -12.00
N ILE A 170 -9.17 8.37 -12.82
CA ILE A 170 -8.69 9.18 -13.95
C ILE A 170 -9.82 9.47 -14.95
N LYS A 171 -10.62 8.47 -15.29
CA LYS A 171 -11.79 8.64 -16.17
C LYS A 171 -12.83 9.58 -15.57
N PHE A 172 -13.06 9.50 -14.28
CA PHE A 172 -13.99 10.34 -13.56
C PHE A 172 -13.51 11.80 -13.49
N ALA A 173 -12.22 12.02 -13.21
CA ALA A 173 -11.60 13.34 -13.11
C ALA A 173 -11.51 14.06 -14.48
N LYS A 174 -11.53 13.32 -15.59
CA LYS A 174 -11.47 13.85 -16.97
C LYS A 174 -10.33 14.85 -17.16
N PRO A 175 -9.07 14.38 -17.17
CA PRO A 175 -7.94 15.25 -17.37
C PRO A 175 -7.99 15.95 -18.74
N LYS A 176 -7.65 17.23 -18.78
CA LYS A 176 -7.58 18.03 -20.01
C LYS A 176 -6.40 17.59 -20.87
N VAL A 177 -6.48 17.90 -22.16
CA VAL A 177 -5.34 17.74 -23.08
C VAL A 177 -4.15 18.53 -22.56
N GLY A 178 -3.01 17.85 -22.40
CA GLY A 178 -1.78 18.42 -21.83
C GLY A 178 -1.51 18.02 -20.38
N ALA A 179 -2.46 17.43 -19.67
CA ALA A 179 -2.16 16.78 -18.41
C ALA A 179 -1.19 15.60 -18.64
N LYS A 180 -0.08 15.57 -17.93
CA LYS A 180 0.96 14.53 -18.08
C LYS A 180 1.14 13.71 -16.82
N PHE A 181 0.81 14.28 -15.68
CA PHE A 181 1.07 13.72 -14.36
C PHE A 181 -0.17 13.78 -13.48
N LEU A 182 -0.32 12.78 -12.63
CA LEU A 182 -1.18 12.77 -11.47
C LEU A 182 -0.32 13.09 -10.25
N ARG A 183 -0.64 14.16 -9.53
CA ARG A 183 -0.05 14.48 -8.24
C ARG A 183 -1.06 14.14 -7.15
N MET A 184 -0.62 13.38 -6.18
CA MET A 184 -1.41 13.03 -5.00
C MET A 184 -0.74 13.61 -3.78
N GLU A 185 -1.51 14.18 -2.89
CA GLU A 185 -1.05 14.78 -1.66
C GLU A 185 -1.86 14.21 -0.50
N THR A 186 -1.17 13.83 0.58
CA THR A 186 -1.83 13.32 1.78
C THR A 186 -2.37 14.47 2.63
N PHE A 187 -3.09 14.14 3.68
CA PHE A 187 -3.57 15.12 4.66
C PHE A 187 -2.41 15.78 5.41
N PHE A 188 -2.65 16.97 5.94
CA PHE A 188 -1.71 17.67 6.81
C PHE A 188 -2.39 18.08 8.12
N ASP A 189 -2.15 17.31 9.17
CA ASP A 189 -2.59 17.61 10.54
C ASP A 189 -1.53 17.18 11.55
N PRO A 190 -0.53 18.03 11.81
CA PRO A 190 0.55 17.73 12.77
C PRO A 190 0.09 17.67 14.22
N LYS A 191 -1.17 17.99 14.54
CA LYS A 191 -1.72 17.81 15.88
C LYS A 191 -2.08 16.34 16.14
N VAL A 192 -2.58 15.67 15.12
CA VAL A 192 -2.96 14.26 15.16
C VAL A 192 -1.79 13.38 14.71
N ALA A 193 -1.21 13.70 13.56
CA ALA A 193 -0.11 12.99 12.92
C ALA A 193 1.24 13.64 13.29
N PHE A 194 1.79 13.32 14.44
CA PHE A 194 2.97 13.99 15.00
C PHE A 194 4.27 13.75 14.22
N GLY A 195 4.34 12.74 13.37
CA GLY A 195 5.45 12.56 12.43
C GLY A 195 5.58 13.73 11.45
N GLN A 196 4.47 14.40 11.15
CA GLN A 196 4.47 15.59 10.30
C GLN A 196 5.11 16.84 10.95
N ARG A 197 5.52 16.77 12.20
CA ARG A 197 6.32 17.81 12.88
C ARG A 197 7.81 17.69 12.58
N GLN A 198 8.24 16.58 11.99
CA GLN A 198 9.64 16.32 11.70
C GLN A 198 10.10 17.14 10.49
N SER A 199 11.26 17.77 10.59
CA SER A 199 11.80 18.63 9.54
C SER A 199 12.55 17.90 8.42
N TRP A 200 12.77 16.59 8.56
CA TRP A 200 13.51 15.78 7.57
C TRP A 200 12.75 15.57 6.27
N TYR A 201 11.43 15.80 6.26
CA TYR A 201 10.56 15.73 5.09
C TYR A 201 9.72 17.01 4.95
N PRO A 202 9.54 17.55 3.72
CA PRO A 202 8.70 18.71 3.47
C PRO A 202 7.21 18.29 3.41
N TRP A 203 6.57 18.13 4.55
CA TRP A 203 5.16 17.76 4.67
C TRP A 203 4.21 18.78 4.02
N PRO A 204 3.04 18.37 3.51
CA PRO A 204 2.50 17.00 3.45
C PRO A 204 3.24 16.10 2.46
N TYR A 205 3.08 14.79 2.60
CA TYR A 205 3.66 13.83 1.67
C TYR A 205 3.00 13.96 0.30
N VAL A 206 3.83 13.91 -0.74
CA VAL A 206 3.39 14.01 -2.14
C VAL A 206 3.92 12.84 -2.92
N GLU A 207 3.04 12.23 -3.70
CA GLU A 207 3.37 11.19 -4.67
C GLU A 207 2.98 11.66 -6.08
N GLY A 208 3.77 11.27 -7.07
CA GLY A 208 3.57 11.63 -8.47
C GLY A 208 3.63 10.43 -9.40
N LEU A 209 2.65 10.32 -10.27
CA LEU A 209 2.62 9.32 -11.34
C LEU A 209 2.49 10.02 -12.69
N THR A 210 3.11 9.47 -13.73
CA THR A 210 2.69 9.80 -15.09
C THR A 210 1.27 9.30 -15.33
N LEU A 211 0.53 9.89 -16.26
CA LEU A 211 -0.80 9.37 -16.59
C LEU A 211 -0.76 7.92 -17.12
N ASN A 212 0.33 7.52 -17.76
CA ASN A 212 0.51 6.13 -18.18
C ASN A 212 0.62 5.18 -17.02
N GLU A 213 1.35 5.54 -15.94
CA GLU A 213 1.42 4.77 -14.71
C GLU A 213 0.08 4.77 -13.97
N ALA A 214 -0.58 5.93 -13.89
CA ALA A 214 -1.88 6.05 -13.23
C ALA A 214 -3.01 5.28 -13.93
N THR A 215 -2.88 5.04 -15.24
CA THR A 215 -3.84 4.23 -16.02
C THR A 215 -3.41 2.79 -16.22
N ASN A 216 -2.25 2.40 -15.68
CA ASN A 216 -1.80 1.01 -15.70
C ASN A 216 -2.76 0.13 -14.90
N GLU A 217 -2.95 -1.11 -15.35
CA GLU A 217 -3.85 -2.06 -14.67
C GLU A 217 -3.45 -2.38 -13.22
N LEU A 218 -2.16 -2.23 -12.88
CA LEU A 218 -1.63 -2.49 -11.55
C LEU A 218 -1.83 -1.32 -10.57
N ALA A 219 -2.20 -0.13 -11.06
CA ALA A 219 -2.49 1.01 -10.22
C ALA A 219 -3.89 0.89 -9.61
N PHE A 220 -3.95 0.90 -8.28
CA PHE A 220 -5.15 0.56 -7.54
C PHE A 220 -5.41 1.51 -6.38
N LEU A 221 -6.63 1.99 -6.27
CA LEU A 221 -7.08 2.83 -5.17
C LEU A 221 -7.75 1.92 -4.14
N ALA A 222 -7.02 1.59 -3.09
CA ALA A 222 -7.48 0.69 -2.04
C ALA A 222 -8.41 1.40 -1.06
N THR A 223 -9.48 0.74 -0.68
CA THR A 223 -10.48 1.19 0.29
C THR A 223 -10.72 0.14 1.37
N GLY A 224 -10.12 -1.04 1.22
CA GLY A 224 -10.26 -2.15 2.15
C GLY A 224 -9.12 -3.16 2.07
N ILE A 225 -9.08 -4.03 3.06
CA ILE A 225 -8.09 -5.09 3.23
C ILE A 225 -8.76 -6.28 3.94
N TYR A 226 -8.43 -7.52 3.55
CA TYR A 226 -9.01 -8.75 4.14
C TYR A 226 -10.54 -8.77 4.16
N GLY A 227 -11.20 -8.23 3.13
CA GLY A 227 -12.65 -8.17 3.02
C GLY A 227 -13.35 -7.22 4.00
N LYS A 228 -12.61 -6.27 4.60
CA LYS A 228 -13.07 -5.26 5.55
C LYS A 228 -12.67 -3.86 5.07
N PRO A 229 -13.31 -2.78 5.54
CA PRO A 229 -12.84 -1.42 5.32
C PRO A 229 -11.39 -1.24 5.75
N LEU A 230 -10.68 -0.34 5.08
CA LEU A 230 -9.28 -0.07 5.34
C LEU A 230 -9.08 0.48 6.75
N PRO A 231 -8.21 -0.12 7.59
CA PRO A 231 -7.90 0.44 8.90
C PRO A 231 -7.02 1.69 8.76
N THR A 232 -7.09 2.57 9.72
CA THR A 232 -6.40 3.88 9.70
C THR A 232 -4.91 3.77 9.42
N GLN A 233 -4.23 2.83 10.06
CA GLN A 233 -2.79 2.61 9.88
C GLN A 233 -2.39 2.09 8.49
N ASN A 234 -3.34 1.62 7.70
CA ASN A 234 -3.14 1.19 6.32
C ASN A 234 -3.59 2.25 5.30
N GLY A 235 -3.90 3.46 5.77
CA GLY A 235 -4.23 4.61 4.92
C GLY A 235 -5.71 4.83 4.65
N ALA A 236 -6.61 4.47 5.63
CA ALA A 236 -8.03 4.78 5.52
C ALA A 236 -8.29 6.28 5.33
N PRO A 237 -9.38 6.66 4.64
CA PRO A 237 -10.36 5.78 4.01
C PRO A 237 -9.94 5.30 2.62
N ILE A 238 -8.91 5.93 2.02
CA ILE A 238 -8.43 5.64 0.66
C ILE A 238 -6.91 5.65 0.64
N SER A 239 -6.32 4.63 0.03
CA SER A 239 -4.87 4.49 -0.12
C SER A 239 -4.49 4.11 -1.55
N LEU A 240 -3.38 4.66 -2.06
CA LEU A 240 -2.82 4.23 -3.33
C LEU A 240 -2.01 2.96 -3.16
N SER A 241 -2.30 1.95 -3.96
CA SER A 241 -1.52 0.71 -4.06
C SER A 241 -0.97 0.54 -5.48
N LEU A 242 0.36 0.42 -5.59
CA LEU A 242 1.06 0.19 -6.84
C LEU A 242 1.87 -1.10 -6.77
N LEU A 243 1.72 -1.98 -7.77
CA LEU A 243 2.56 -3.15 -7.92
C LEU A 243 3.77 -2.82 -8.80
N GLY A 244 4.93 -3.29 -8.38
CA GLY A 244 6.12 -3.34 -9.24
C GLY A 244 7.11 -2.20 -9.10
N ASN A 245 6.74 -1.09 -8.52
CA ASN A 245 7.69 -0.06 -8.09
C ASN A 245 7.72 -0.01 -6.56
N THR A 246 8.91 0.17 -6.01
CA THR A 246 9.18 0.37 -4.59
C THR A 246 8.64 1.69 -4.06
N VAL A 247 7.58 2.19 -4.64
CA VAL A 247 6.91 3.36 -4.10
C VAL A 247 6.13 2.88 -2.90
N SER A 248 6.53 3.36 -1.75
CA SER A 248 5.82 3.19 -0.49
C SER A 248 4.40 3.70 -0.70
N SER A 249 3.48 2.79 -0.97
CA SER A 249 2.07 3.13 -1.07
C SER A 249 1.58 3.58 0.30
N ARG A 250 1.16 4.78 0.38
CA ARG A 250 0.54 5.36 1.56
C ARG A 250 -0.76 5.99 1.20
#